data_893fd90dd09c85b033bef96babe9b79f
#
_entry.id   893fd90dd09c85b033bef96babe9b79f
#
_cell.length_a   1.000
_cell.length_b   1.000
_cell.length_c   1.000
_cell.angle_alpha   90.00
_cell.angle_beta   90.00
_cell.angle_gamma   90.00
#
_symmetry.space_group_name_H-M   'P 1'
#
loop_
_entity.id
_entity.type
_entity.pdbx_description
1 polymer ?
#
loop_
_entity_poly.entity_id
_entity_poly.type
_entity_poly.pdbx_seq_one_letter_code
_entity_poly.pdbx_strand_id
1 'polypeptide(L)'
;MAIAAKHRATVLGVTIIAVLVLLSGWAFYNKSQASNVTKDNPLTIGISPPFANPLKEAVAAAKQQGINVKLVEFTDWNTPNVTLNSGDIDANYFQHQPFLTNALKQHPEYKLSALGKGVATHVGLYSKKYQNLAALPTRARVVVPNDPVNQGRALLLLQQAKLIGLKDPNNFLSNLSDISSNPKQLQFVEVEGPQTARAVDDADLVFSYPHYLRLAKTIDPNQALILDDTTNNRYAILFVTRDDFAQKNPERAEQLKKFIHIYQTSPNVKQVLDKEIGGKLWFPGWTS
;
A
#
# COMPACT_ATOMS: atom_id res chain seq x y z
N MET A 1 -22.23 -39.02 59.74
CA MET A 1 -22.57 -37.95 58.74
C MET A 1 -21.37 -37.11 58.25
N ALA A 2 -20.30 -36.90 58.98
CA ALA A 2 -19.16 -36.05 58.62
C ALA A 2 -18.27 -36.58 57.45
N ILE A 3 -18.15 -37.92 57.30
CA ILE A 3 -17.28 -38.52 56.24
C ILE A 3 -17.92 -38.42 54.86
N ALA A 4 -19.23 -38.50 54.71
CA ALA A 4 -19.94 -38.37 53.42
C ALA A 4 -19.92 -36.94 52.86
N ALA A 5 -19.87 -35.91 53.72
CA ALA A 5 -19.79 -34.53 53.35
C ALA A 5 -18.42 -34.15 52.75
N LYS A 6 -17.33 -34.70 53.36
CA LYS A 6 -15.95 -34.47 52.82
C LYS A 6 -15.75 -35.08 51.43
N HIS A 7 -16.27 -36.29 51.18
CA HIS A 7 -16.17 -36.93 49.86
C HIS A 7 -16.94 -36.17 48.75
N ARG A 8 -18.12 -35.64 49.08
CA ARG A 8 -18.91 -34.82 48.13
C ARG A 8 -18.22 -33.53 47.79
N ALA A 9 -17.58 -32.84 48.75
CA ALA A 9 -16.85 -31.61 48.51
C ALA A 9 -15.60 -31.84 47.64
N THR A 10 -14.88 -32.95 47.84
CA THR A 10 -13.69 -33.30 47.04
C THR A 10 -14.06 -33.69 45.63
N VAL A 11 -15.13 -34.44 45.38
CA VAL A 11 -15.62 -34.81 44.06
C VAL A 11 -16.12 -33.57 43.32
N LEU A 12 -16.84 -32.64 43.96
CA LEU A 12 -17.30 -31.40 43.36
C LEU A 12 -16.11 -30.52 42.95
N GLY A 13 -15.08 -30.39 43.80
CA GLY A 13 -13.87 -29.60 43.50
C GLY A 13 -13.09 -30.16 42.31
N VAL A 14 -12.91 -31.47 42.20
CA VAL A 14 -12.22 -32.12 41.07
C VAL A 14 -13.01 -31.95 39.77
N THR A 15 -14.35 -32.05 39.83
CA THR A 15 -15.19 -31.87 38.67
C THR A 15 -15.16 -30.42 38.14
N ILE A 16 -15.14 -29.42 39.03
CA ILE A 16 -15.06 -28.01 38.62
C ILE A 16 -13.70 -27.71 38.00
N ILE A 17 -12.59 -28.23 38.57
CA ILE A 17 -11.26 -28.06 37.97
C ILE A 17 -11.17 -28.71 36.61
N ALA A 18 -11.69 -29.92 36.42
CA ALA A 18 -11.71 -30.62 35.15
C ALA A 18 -12.50 -29.85 34.08
N VAL A 19 -13.66 -29.27 34.43
CA VAL A 19 -14.47 -28.45 33.51
C VAL A 19 -13.76 -27.16 33.13
N LEU A 20 -13.08 -26.50 34.08
CA LEU A 20 -12.31 -25.29 33.81
C LEU A 20 -11.11 -25.57 32.91
N VAL A 21 -10.42 -26.71 33.07
CA VAL A 21 -9.32 -27.13 32.20
C VAL A 21 -9.83 -27.45 30.79
N LEU A 22 -10.97 -28.12 30.68
CA LEU A 22 -11.59 -28.43 29.37
C LEU A 22 -12.10 -27.16 28.68
N LEU A 23 -12.70 -26.22 29.40
CA LEU A 23 -13.16 -24.94 28.84
C LEU A 23 -11.98 -24.05 28.44
N SER A 24 -10.92 -24.00 29.24
CA SER A 24 -9.71 -23.27 28.87
C SER A 24 -8.97 -23.91 27.70
N GLY A 25 -8.89 -25.24 27.66
CA GLY A 25 -8.34 -26.00 26.53
C GLY A 25 -9.15 -25.80 25.25
N TRP A 26 -10.50 -25.82 25.33
CA TRP A 26 -11.38 -25.56 24.21
C TRP A 26 -11.29 -24.10 23.72
N ALA A 27 -11.24 -23.12 24.64
CA ALA A 27 -11.05 -21.73 24.30
C ALA A 27 -9.69 -21.46 23.64
N PHE A 28 -8.62 -22.12 24.17
CA PHE A 28 -7.28 -22.05 23.56
C PHE A 28 -7.25 -22.71 22.18
N TYR A 29 -7.86 -23.88 22.04
CA TYR A 29 -7.99 -24.59 20.75
C TYR A 29 -8.76 -23.77 19.73
N ASN A 30 -9.91 -23.19 20.09
CA ASN A 30 -10.69 -22.33 19.20
C ASN A 30 -9.94 -21.04 18.84
N LYS A 31 -9.20 -20.44 19.79
CA LYS A 31 -8.37 -19.27 19.52
C LYS A 31 -7.21 -19.62 18.57
N SER A 32 -6.60 -20.80 18.72
CA SER A 32 -5.55 -21.30 17.83
C SER A 32 -6.11 -21.57 16.43
N GLN A 33 -7.30 -22.15 16.30
CA GLN A 33 -7.95 -22.37 15.00
C GLN A 33 -8.32 -21.06 14.29
N ALA A 34 -8.79 -20.06 15.05
CA ALA A 34 -9.11 -18.74 14.51
C ALA A 34 -7.87 -17.96 14.03
N SER A 35 -6.68 -18.25 14.61
CA SER A 35 -5.42 -17.63 14.20
C SER A 35 -4.75 -18.30 13.00
N ASN A 36 -5.10 -19.56 12.69
CA ASN A 36 -4.48 -20.30 11.59
C ASN A 36 -4.98 -19.83 10.23
N VAL A 37 -4.04 -19.63 9.30
CA VAL A 37 -4.34 -19.38 7.89
C VAL A 37 -4.65 -20.71 7.22
N THR A 38 -5.91 -20.90 6.85
CA THR A 38 -6.41 -22.08 6.15
C THR A 38 -7.08 -21.69 4.85
N LYS A 39 -7.56 -22.67 4.08
CA LYS A 39 -8.34 -22.39 2.87
C LYS A 39 -9.62 -21.60 3.20
N ASP A 40 -10.26 -21.90 4.33
CA ASP A 40 -11.50 -21.27 4.76
C ASP A 40 -11.26 -19.99 5.59
N ASN A 41 -10.01 -19.77 6.03
CA ASN A 41 -9.56 -18.58 6.76
C ASN A 41 -8.24 -18.04 6.19
N PRO A 42 -8.22 -17.54 4.93
CA PRO A 42 -7.02 -17.04 4.28
C PRO A 42 -6.52 -15.73 4.92
N LEU A 43 -5.23 -15.42 4.72
CA LEU A 43 -4.75 -14.04 4.91
C LEU A 43 -5.47 -13.12 3.93
N THR A 44 -6.02 -12.01 4.42
CA THR A 44 -6.73 -11.03 3.60
C THR A 44 -5.90 -9.79 3.43
N ILE A 45 -5.51 -9.47 2.19
CA ILE A 45 -4.66 -8.31 1.88
C ILE A 45 -5.40 -7.37 0.94
N GLY A 46 -5.63 -6.13 1.41
CA GLY A 46 -6.18 -5.05 0.61
C GLY A 46 -5.13 -4.46 -0.33
N ILE A 47 -5.43 -4.32 -1.61
CA ILE A 47 -4.47 -3.90 -2.62
C ILE A 47 -5.03 -2.85 -3.57
N SER A 48 -4.16 -2.03 -4.17
CA SER A 48 -4.51 -1.25 -5.35
C SER A 48 -4.47 -2.11 -6.63
N PRO A 49 -5.42 -1.95 -7.57
CA PRO A 49 -5.53 -2.78 -8.77
C PRO A 49 -4.25 -2.92 -9.61
N PRO A 50 -3.38 -1.89 -9.77
CA PRO A 50 -2.15 -2.03 -10.55
C PRO A 50 -1.17 -3.08 -10.03
N PHE A 51 -1.27 -3.44 -8.74
CA PHE A 51 -0.41 -4.45 -8.11
C PHE A 51 -1.04 -5.84 -8.05
N ALA A 52 -2.24 -6.02 -8.62
CA ALA A 52 -2.97 -7.28 -8.52
C ALA A 52 -2.21 -8.46 -9.15
N ASN A 53 -1.68 -8.30 -10.36
CA ASN A 53 -1.03 -9.41 -11.05
C ASN A 53 0.28 -9.86 -10.41
N PRO A 54 1.23 -8.97 -10.04
CA PRO A 54 2.42 -9.38 -9.28
C PRO A 54 2.07 -10.10 -7.96
N LEU A 55 1.02 -9.63 -7.27
CA LEU A 55 0.58 -10.26 -6.03
C LEU A 55 -0.13 -11.60 -6.28
N LYS A 56 -0.85 -11.78 -7.39
CA LYS A 56 -1.43 -13.10 -7.78
C LYS A 56 -0.34 -14.14 -8.00
N GLU A 57 0.80 -13.77 -8.59
CA GLU A 57 1.97 -14.68 -8.70
C GLU A 57 2.53 -15.06 -7.32
N ALA A 58 2.64 -14.07 -6.41
CA ALA A 58 3.04 -14.35 -5.04
C ALA A 58 2.04 -15.26 -4.32
N VAL A 59 0.73 -15.07 -4.53
CA VAL A 59 -0.33 -15.94 -3.97
C VAL A 59 -0.22 -17.36 -4.50
N ALA A 60 0.05 -17.52 -5.80
CA ALA A 60 0.23 -18.86 -6.40
C ALA A 60 1.45 -19.58 -5.81
N ALA A 61 2.58 -18.88 -5.62
CA ALA A 61 3.77 -19.43 -5.00
C ALA A 61 3.58 -19.73 -3.50
N ALA A 62 2.88 -18.86 -2.78
CA ALA A 62 2.56 -19.03 -1.36
C ALA A 62 1.65 -20.24 -1.13
N LYS A 63 0.68 -20.47 -2.02
CA LYS A 63 -0.23 -21.64 -1.95
C LYS A 63 0.53 -22.97 -2.02
N GLN A 64 1.59 -23.04 -2.82
CA GLN A 64 2.45 -24.23 -2.89
C GLN A 64 3.18 -24.51 -1.56
N GLN A 65 3.32 -23.51 -0.71
CA GLN A 65 3.90 -23.60 0.64
C GLN A 65 2.83 -23.67 1.74
N GLY A 66 1.57 -23.91 1.38
CA GLY A 66 0.45 -24.03 2.33
C GLY A 66 -0.07 -22.70 2.87
N ILE A 67 0.35 -21.55 2.31
CA ILE A 67 -0.12 -20.24 2.72
C ILE A 67 -1.25 -19.78 1.80
N ASN A 68 -2.47 -19.66 2.34
CA ASN A 68 -3.61 -19.17 1.59
C ASN A 68 -3.80 -17.68 1.78
N VAL A 69 -3.89 -16.95 0.67
CA VAL A 69 -4.03 -15.49 0.65
C VAL A 69 -5.20 -15.10 -0.25
N LYS A 70 -6.04 -14.19 0.23
CA LYS A 70 -7.12 -13.53 -0.50
C LYS A 70 -6.77 -12.08 -0.73
N LEU A 71 -6.77 -11.63 -1.98
CA LEU A 71 -6.59 -10.23 -2.34
C LEU A 71 -7.96 -9.55 -2.43
N VAL A 72 -8.05 -8.32 -1.87
CA VAL A 72 -9.22 -7.44 -1.95
C VAL A 72 -8.79 -6.16 -2.63
N GLU A 73 -9.36 -5.87 -3.80
CA GLU A 73 -8.99 -4.68 -4.57
C GLU A 73 -9.78 -3.45 -4.12
N PHE A 74 -9.09 -2.34 -3.90
CA PHE A 74 -9.64 -1.03 -3.57
C PHE A 74 -9.25 -0.04 -4.67
N THR A 75 -10.22 0.68 -5.22
CA THR A 75 -10.02 1.61 -6.33
C THR A 75 -9.67 3.04 -5.90
N ASP A 76 -9.76 3.32 -4.59
CA ASP A 76 -9.39 4.57 -3.94
C ASP A 76 -8.25 4.37 -2.93
N TRP A 77 -7.71 5.46 -2.38
CA TRP A 77 -6.62 5.42 -1.41
C TRP A 77 -7.04 5.73 0.04
N ASN A 78 -8.33 5.90 0.32
CA ASN A 78 -8.85 6.17 1.66
C ASN A 78 -9.32 4.89 2.35
N THR A 79 -10.15 4.09 1.65
CA THR A 79 -10.80 2.89 2.17
C THR A 79 -9.82 1.83 2.70
N PRO A 80 -8.63 1.56 2.09
CA PRO A 80 -7.76 0.49 2.56
C PRO A 80 -7.28 0.64 4.02
N ASN A 81 -6.99 1.87 4.48
CA ASN A 81 -6.58 2.10 5.87
C ASN A 81 -7.76 2.01 6.84
N VAL A 82 -8.94 2.46 6.45
CA VAL A 82 -10.17 2.30 7.24
C VAL A 82 -10.45 0.82 7.47
N THR A 83 -10.47 0.02 6.38
CA THR A 83 -10.75 -1.41 6.40
C THR A 83 -9.69 -2.21 7.18
N LEU A 84 -8.42 -1.78 7.11
CA LEU A 84 -7.35 -2.40 7.91
C LEU A 84 -7.50 -2.07 9.40
N ASN A 85 -7.79 -0.81 9.72
CA ASN A 85 -7.93 -0.38 11.12
C ASN A 85 -9.13 -1.02 11.80
N SER A 86 -10.25 -1.25 11.07
CA SER A 86 -11.43 -1.98 11.59
C SER A 86 -11.15 -3.48 11.82
N GLY A 87 -10.14 -4.03 11.17
CA GLY A 87 -9.78 -5.45 11.28
C GLY A 87 -10.42 -6.36 10.25
N ASP A 88 -11.08 -5.81 9.23
CA ASP A 88 -11.73 -6.56 8.15
C ASP A 88 -10.73 -7.17 7.15
N ILE A 89 -9.50 -6.65 7.13
CA ILE A 89 -8.35 -7.21 6.43
C ILE A 89 -7.14 -7.31 7.37
N ASP A 90 -6.20 -8.22 7.06
CA ASP A 90 -4.98 -8.45 7.85
C ASP A 90 -3.88 -7.45 7.53
N ALA A 91 -3.77 -7.07 6.26
CA ALA A 91 -2.79 -6.13 5.76
C ALA A 91 -3.34 -5.32 4.59
N ASN A 92 -2.69 -4.20 4.27
CA ASN A 92 -2.85 -3.57 2.97
C ASN A 92 -1.52 -3.36 2.25
N TYR A 93 -1.59 -3.22 0.91
CA TYR A 93 -0.47 -2.98 0.01
C TYR A 93 -0.87 -1.99 -1.08
N PHE A 94 -0.73 -0.70 -0.79
CA PHE A 94 -1.10 0.38 -1.72
C PHE A 94 -0.31 1.68 -1.49
N GLN A 95 0.20 1.91 -0.29
CA GLN A 95 0.76 3.17 0.19
C GLN A 95 2.25 3.08 0.48
N HIS A 96 2.94 4.21 0.42
CA HIS A 96 4.34 4.36 0.81
C HIS A 96 4.46 5.07 2.18
N GLN A 97 5.66 5.07 2.78
CA GLN A 97 5.86 5.59 4.13
C GLN A 97 5.39 7.04 4.35
N PRO A 98 5.66 8.02 3.47
CA PRO A 98 5.15 9.38 3.66
C PRO A 98 3.62 9.45 3.69
N PHE A 99 2.93 8.65 2.86
CA PHE A 99 1.46 8.59 2.84
C PHE A 99 0.92 8.01 4.16
N LEU A 100 1.49 6.89 4.62
CA LEU A 100 1.12 6.28 5.91
C LEU A 100 1.34 7.28 7.06
N THR A 101 2.50 7.94 7.11
CA THR A 101 2.81 8.93 8.16
C THR A 101 1.80 10.07 8.18
N ASN A 102 1.41 10.57 7.00
CA ASN A 102 0.38 11.62 6.90
C ASN A 102 -1.00 11.11 7.32
N ALA A 103 -1.38 9.89 6.92
CA ALA A 103 -2.64 9.27 7.31
C ALA A 103 -2.75 9.13 8.84
N LEU A 104 -1.68 8.64 9.50
CA LEU A 104 -1.63 8.51 10.96
C LEU A 104 -1.68 9.86 11.69
N LYS A 105 -1.17 10.93 11.07
CA LYS A 105 -1.27 12.30 11.62
C LYS A 105 -2.70 12.84 11.52
N GLN A 106 -3.38 12.56 10.41
CA GLN A 106 -4.77 13.02 10.17
C GLN A 106 -5.79 12.18 10.94
N HIS A 107 -5.47 10.90 11.20
CA HIS A 107 -6.30 9.91 11.86
C HIS A 107 -5.56 9.30 13.06
N PRO A 108 -5.50 10.02 14.21
CA PRO A 108 -4.79 9.54 15.41
C PRO A 108 -5.35 8.23 15.98
N GLU A 109 -6.58 7.89 15.62
CA GLU A 109 -7.23 6.62 15.97
C GLU A 109 -6.66 5.41 15.20
N TYR A 110 -5.97 5.63 14.07
CA TYR A 110 -5.33 4.54 13.33
C TYR A 110 -4.11 4.04 14.10
N LYS A 111 -4.05 2.74 14.29
CA LYS A 111 -2.93 2.03 14.91
C LYS A 111 -2.33 1.07 13.90
N LEU A 112 -1.60 1.66 12.96
CA LEU A 112 -1.07 0.97 11.77
C LEU A 112 0.44 1.18 11.65
N SER A 113 1.14 0.13 11.26
CA SER A 113 2.59 0.17 11.03
C SER A 113 3.01 -0.67 9.82
N ALA A 114 4.15 -0.30 9.23
CA ALA A 114 4.74 -1.05 8.13
C ALA A 114 5.37 -2.35 8.65
N LEU A 115 5.00 -3.48 8.03
CA LEU A 115 5.59 -4.79 8.29
C LEU A 115 6.71 -5.12 7.28
N GLY A 116 6.58 -4.66 6.04
CA GLY A 116 7.57 -4.91 4.99
C GLY A 116 7.43 -3.95 3.82
N LYS A 117 8.45 -3.93 2.98
CA LYS A 117 8.49 -3.10 1.78
C LYS A 117 8.30 -3.97 0.53
N GLY A 118 7.55 -3.45 -0.42
CA GLY A 118 7.44 -3.98 -1.77
C GLY A 118 8.20 -3.13 -2.78
N VAL A 119 7.65 -3.00 -3.98
CA VAL A 119 8.27 -2.22 -5.06
C VAL A 119 8.26 -0.72 -4.79
N ALA A 120 9.28 -0.03 -5.27
CA ALA A 120 9.26 1.40 -5.49
C ALA A 120 9.12 1.67 -7.00
N THR A 121 8.40 2.72 -7.36
CA THR A 121 8.24 3.12 -8.75
C THR A 121 8.66 4.58 -8.92
N HIS A 122 9.30 4.87 -10.06
CA HIS A 122 9.43 6.25 -10.49
C HIS A 122 8.05 6.85 -10.73
N VAL A 123 7.97 8.17 -10.72
CA VAL A 123 6.82 8.93 -11.19
C VAL A 123 7.26 9.85 -12.29
N GLY A 124 6.35 10.31 -13.13
CA GLY A 124 6.73 11.13 -14.27
C GLY A 124 5.71 12.20 -14.62
N LEU A 125 6.15 13.14 -15.46
CA LEU A 125 5.29 14.08 -16.16
C LEU A 125 5.04 13.56 -17.57
N TYR A 126 3.78 13.49 -17.96
CA TYR A 126 3.31 12.89 -19.20
C TYR A 126 2.43 13.85 -19.99
N SER A 127 2.52 13.75 -21.30
CA SER A 127 1.64 14.47 -22.22
C SER A 127 1.43 13.66 -23.49
N LYS A 128 0.20 13.62 -24.00
CA LYS A 128 -0.10 13.14 -25.36
C LYS A 128 0.02 14.23 -26.42
N LYS A 129 -0.07 15.49 -25.99
CA LYS A 129 -0.13 16.65 -26.89
C LYS A 129 1.26 17.21 -27.21
N TYR A 130 2.21 17.09 -26.26
CA TYR A 130 3.52 17.74 -26.36
C TYR A 130 4.65 16.72 -26.21
N GLN A 131 5.66 16.84 -27.05
CA GLN A 131 6.82 15.93 -27.08
C GLN A 131 7.95 16.37 -26.12
N ASN A 132 7.87 17.58 -25.58
CA ASN A 132 8.83 18.11 -24.62
C ASN A 132 8.20 19.23 -23.78
N LEU A 133 8.79 19.50 -22.62
CA LEU A 133 8.27 20.47 -21.65
C LEU A 133 8.36 21.93 -22.16
N ALA A 134 9.29 22.23 -23.06
CA ALA A 134 9.43 23.58 -23.62
C ALA A 134 8.25 23.95 -24.51
N ALA A 135 7.65 22.97 -25.19
CA ALA A 135 6.51 23.15 -26.09
C ALA A 135 5.18 23.42 -25.35
N LEU A 136 5.14 23.28 -24.02
CA LEU A 136 3.93 23.58 -23.24
C LEU A 136 3.53 25.05 -23.42
N PRO A 137 2.26 25.36 -23.76
CA PRO A 137 1.81 26.73 -23.93
C PRO A 137 1.68 27.46 -22.59
N THR A 138 1.60 28.78 -22.66
CA THR A 138 1.14 29.57 -21.50
C THR A 138 -0.27 29.13 -21.13
N ARG A 139 -0.56 29.04 -19.81
CA ARG A 139 -1.82 28.57 -19.26
C ARG A 139 -2.13 27.09 -19.56
N ALA A 140 -1.10 26.29 -19.84
CA ALA A 140 -1.27 24.84 -19.98
C ALA A 140 -1.94 24.24 -18.72
N ARG A 141 -2.88 23.31 -18.95
CA ARG A 141 -3.61 22.59 -17.91
C ARG A 141 -2.76 21.44 -17.37
N VAL A 142 -2.41 21.51 -16.10
CA VAL A 142 -1.55 20.54 -15.41
C VAL A 142 -2.36 19.78 -14.35
N VAL A 143 -2.42 18.45 -14.46
CA VAL A 143 -3.12 17.61 -13.49
C VAL A 143 -2.13 17.07 -12.46
N VAL A 144 -2.49 17.21 -11.18
CA VAL A 144 -1.73 16.75 -10.01
C VAL A 144 -2.64 16.01 -9.02
N PRO A 145 -2.09 15.15 -8.15
CA PRO A 145 -2.86 14.53 -7.07
C PRO A 145 -3.41 15.57 -6.08
N ASN A 146 -4.56 15.25 -5.48
CA ASN A 146 -5.20 16.08 -4.46
C ASN A 146 -4.79 15.74 -3.02
N ASP A 147 -4.11 14.60 -2.79
CA ASP A 147 -3.57 14.29 -1.47
C ASP A 147 -2.26 15.05 -1.21
N PRO A 148 -2.04 15.53 0.04
CA PRO A 148 -0.93 16.45 0.33
C PRO A 148 0.46 15.86 0.02
N VAL A 149 0.64 14.55 0.16
CA VAL A 149 1.94 13.90 0.01
C VAL A 149 2.31 13.76 -1.46
N ASN A 150 1.37 13.24 -2.27
CA ASN A 150 1.63 13.06 -3.70
C ASN A 150 1.51 14.38 -4.48
N GLN A 151 0.72 15.35 -4.00
CA GLN A 151 0.75 16.71 -4.53
C GLN A 151 2.13 17.34 -4.33
N GLY A 152 2.69 17.26 -3.12
CA GLY A 152 4.04 17.74 -2.84
C GLY A 152 5.08 17.07 -3.74
N ARG A 153 4.98 15.75 -3.95
CA ARG A 153 5.87 15.01 -4.90
C ARG A 153 5.71 15.51 -6.33
N ALA A 154 4.48 15.80 -6.79
CA ALA A 154 4.23 16.35 -8.11
C ALA A 154 4.83 17.75 -8.28
N LEU A 155 4.66 18.62 -7.28
CA LEU A 155 5.21 19.97 -7.31
C LEU A 155 6.74 19.98 -7.30
N LEU A 156 7.38 19.10 -6.54
CA LEU A 156 8.84 18.93 -6.56
C LEU A 156 9.33 18.48 -7.95
N LEU A 157 8.61 17.56 -8.61
CA LEU A 157 8.96 17.14 -9.97
C LEU A 157 8.77 18.27 -11.00
N LEU A 158 7.71 19.07 -10.87
CA LEU A 158 7.50 20.26 -11.69
C LEU A 158 8.59 21.32 -11.48
N GLN A 159 9.08 21.47 -10.24
CA GLN A 159 10.23 22.33 -9.94
C GLN A 159 11.53 21.77 -10.53
N GLN A 160 11.78 20.47 -10.40
CA GLN A 160 12.93 19.80 -11.06
C GLN A 160 12.89 20.02 -12.57
N ALA A 161 11.69 19.99 -13.17
CA ALA A 161 11.44 20.30 -14.58
C ALA A 161 11.58 21.79 -14.93
N LYS A 162 11.86 22.66 -13.97
CA LYS A 162 11.95 24.13 -14.12
C LYS A 162 10.67 24.79 -14.66
N LEU A 163 9.52 24.17 -14.43
CA LEU A 163 8.21 24.68 -14.81
C LEU A 163 7.62 25.62 -13.75
N ILE A 164 7.98 25.42 -12.50
CA ILE A 164 7.58 26.25 -11.35
C ILE A 164 8.75 26.43 -10.40
N GLY A 165 8.62 27.39 -9.48
CA GLY A 165 9.46 27.49 -8.27
C GLY A 165 8.60 27.34 -7.03
N LEU A 166 9.12 26.76 -5.97
CA LEU A 166 8.48 26.61 -4.66
C LEU A 166 9.14 27.56 -3.63
N LYS A 167 8.38 28.00 -2.63
CA LYS A 167 8.86 28.80 -1.52
C LYS A 167 9.97 28.09 -0.73
N ASP A 168 9.78 26.80 -0.46
CA ASP A 168 10.78 25.89 0.07
C ASP A 168 10.99 24.73 -0.93
N PRO A 169 12.15 24.70 -1.61
CA PRO A 169 12.44 23.72 -2.66
C PRO A 169 12.57 22.27 -2.14
N ASN A 170 12.62 22.07 -0.82
CA ASN A 170 12.80 20.76 -0.18
C ASN A 170 11.58 20.30 0.61
N ASN A 171 10.49 21.08 0.62
CA ASN A 171 9.30 20.71 1.37
C ASN A 171 8.47 19.64 0.60
N PHE A 172 8.48 18.42 1.13
CA PHE A 172 7.73 17.28 0.56
C PHE A 172 6.20 17.38 0.74
N LEU A 173 5.72 18.35 1.53
CA LEU A 173 4.30 18.61 1.74
C LEU A 173 3.88 19.96 1.15
N SER A 174 4.63 20.46 0.16
CA SER A 174 4.24 21.66 -0.59
C SER A 174 2.89 21.46 -1.27
N ASN A 175 2.08 22.50 -1.25
CA ASN A 175 0.79 22.57 -1.93
C ASN A 175 0.78 23.71 -2.95
N LEU A 176 -0.31 23.89 -3.68
CA LEU A 176 -0.39 24.90 -4.75
C LEU A 176 -0.15 26.34 -4.26
N SER A 177 -0.45 26.64 -2.99
CA SER A 177 -0.18 27.97 -2.41
C SER A 177 1.30 28.25 -2.13
N ASP A 178 2.14 27.20 -2.18
CA ASP A 178 3.59 27.29 -1.99
C ASP A 178 4.33 27.58 -3.31
N ILE A 179 3.64 27.66 -4.43
CA ILE A 179 4.23 28.05 -5.70
C ILE A 179 4.65 29.52 -5.63
N SER A 180 5.96 29.78 -5.69
CA SER A 180 6.55 31.12 -5.67
C SER A 180 6.79 31.70 -7.06
N SER A 181 6.89 30.83 -8.09
CA SER A 181 7.10 31.20 -9.48
C SER A 181 6.35 30.25 -10.41
N ASN A 182 5.61 30.82 -11.37
CA ASN A 182 4.86 30.09 -12.40
C ASN A 182 4.93 30.88 -13.73
N PRO A 183 6.09 30.88 -14.42
CA PRO A 183 6.31 31.76 -15.57
C PRO A 183 5.41 31.47 -16.76
N LYS A 184 4.96 30.21 -16.90
CA LYS A 184 3.99 29.83 -17.96
C LYS A 184 2.54 30.00 -17.51
N GLN A 185 2.27 30.50 -16.28
CA GLN A 185 0.92 30.64 -15.73
C GLN A 185 0.11 29.33 -15.79
N LEU A 186 0.78 28.19 -15.52
CA LEU A 186 0.18 26.87 -15.55
C LEU A 186 -1.09 26.83 -14.68
N GLN A 187 -2.13 26.17 -15.19
CA GLN A 187 -3.42 26.01 -14.53
C GLN A 187 -3.50 24.61 -13.92
N PHE A 188 -3.58 24.53 -12.61
CA PHE A 188 -3.58 23.26 -11.89
C PHE A 188 -4.99 22.72 -11.73
N VAL A 189 -5.12 21.40 -11.91
CA VAL A 189 -6.34 20.63 -11.66
C VAL A 189 -5.98 19.48 -10.73
N GLU A 190 -6.63 19.43 -9.58
CA GLU A 190 -6.42 18.42 -8.57
C GLU A 190 -7.40 17.27 -8.76
N VAL A 191 -6.89 16.04 -8.79
CA VAL A 191 -7.69 14.81 -8.88
C VAL A 191 -7.15 13.76 -7.91
N GLU A 192 -7.94 12.76 -7.60
CA GLU A 192 -7.44 11.60 -6.85
C GLU A 192 -6.27 10.94 -7.59
N GLY A 193 -5.25 10.49 -6.86
CA GLY A 193 -4.04 9.91 -7.44
C GLY A 193 -4.30 8.83 -8.50
N PRO A 194 -5.20 7.84 -8.26
CA PRO A 194 -5.58 6.84 -9.27
C PRO A 194 -6.18 7.43 -10.54
N GLN A 195 -6.80 8.60 -10.49
CA GLN A 195 -7.44 9.23 -11.64
C GLN A 195 -6.48 10.02 -12.53
N THR A 196 -5.27 10.33 -12.06
CA THR A 196 -4.27 11.07 -12.85
C THR A 196 -3.98 10.38 -14.19
N ALA A 197 -3.91 9.05 -14.21
CA ALA A 197 -3.63 8.30 -15.44
C ALA A 197 -4.71 8.45 -16.52
N ARG A 198 -5.97 8.68 -16.15
CA ARG A 198 -7.07 8.90 -17.07
C ARG A 198 -7.12 10.34 -17.61
N ALA A 199 -6.61 11.28 -16.81
CA ALA A 199 -6.60 12.70 -17.18
C ALA A 199 -5.61 13.04 -18.31
N VAL A 200 -4.75 12.08 -18.73
CA VAL A 200 -3.76 12.28 -19.81
C VAL A 200 -4.41 12.63 -21.14
N ASP A 201 -5.66 12.20 -21.40
CA ASP A 201 -6.36 12.48 -22.64
C ASP A 201 -6.82 13.95 -22.74
N ASP A 202 -7.16 14.56 -21.60
CA ASP A 202 -7.78 15.89 -21.57
C ASP A 202 -6.83 17.02 -21.17
N ALA A 203 -5.75 16.70 -20.43
CA ALA A 203 -4.80 17.66 -19.91
C ALA A 203 -3.66 17.96 -20.92
N ASP A 204 -2.93 19.04 -20.65
CA ASP A 204 -1.70 19.34 -21.39
C ASP A 204 -0.49 18.67 -20.77
N LEU A 205 -0.47 18.52 -19.45
CA LEU A 205 0.57 17.83 -18.68
C LEU A 205 -0.07 17.12 -17.49
N VAL A 206 0.40 15.93 -17.19
CA VAL A 206 -0.10 15.13 -16.06
C VAL A 206 1.05 14.56 -15.26
N PHE A 207 1.04 14.75 -13.94
CA PHE A 207 1.82 13.93 -13.05
C PHE A 207 1.13 12.58 -12.84
N SER A 208 1.84 11.47 -13.10
CA SER A 208 1.23 10.15 -12.93
C SER A 208 2.27 9.07 -12.61
N TYR A 209 1.74 7.88 -12.37
CA TYR A 209 2.47 6.69 -11.94
C TYR A 209 2.50 5.66 -13.07
N PRO A 210 3.66 5.06 -13.40
CA PRO A 210 3.78 4.08 -14.49
C PRO A 210 2.77 2.94 -14.42
N HIS A 211 2.55 2.39 -13.24
CA HIS A 211 1.63 1.27 -13.02
C HIS A 211 0.15 1.66 -13.26
N TYR A 212 -0.27 2.88 -12.91
CA TYR A 212 -1.62 3.37 -13.22
C TYR A 212 -1.79 3.68 -14.71
N LEU A 213 -0.78 4.27 -15.36
CA LEU A 213 -0.81 4.51 -16.81
C LEU A 213 -0.90 3.20 -17.60
N ARG A 214 -0.17 2.17 -17.16
CA ARG A 214 -0.21 0.84 -17.78
C ARG A 214 -1.58 0.20 -17.62
N LEU A 215 -2.17 0.29 -16.42
CA LEU A 215 -3.52 -0.21 -16.15
C LEU A 215 -4.57 0.52 -16.99
N ALA A 216 -4.50 1.85 -17.06
CA ALA A 216 -5.43 2.68 -17.82
C ALA A 216 -5.23 2.58 -19.34
N LYS A 217 -4.07 2.10 -19.81
CA LYS A 217 -3.68 2.03 -21.23
C LYS A 217 -3.80 3.36 -21.95
N THR A 218 -3.55 4.45 -21.25
CA THR A 218 -3.70 5.81 -21.81
C THR A 218 -2.46 6.27 -22.57
N ILE A 219 -1.27 6.05 -22.01
CA ILE A 219 0.03 6.37 -22.64
C ILE A 219 1.06 5.33 -22.18
N ASP A 220 2.08 5.06 -23.01
CA ASP A 220 3.19 4.22 -22.57
C ASP A 220 3.99 4.95 -21.46
N PRO A 221 4.14 4.35 -20.26
CA PRO A 221 4.90 4.96 -19.16
C PRO A 221 6.37 5.27 -19.50
N ASN A 222 6.94 4.63 -20.52
CA ASN A 222 8.28 4.96 -21.01
C ASN A 222 8.36 6.29 -21.78
N GLN A 223 7.22 6.91 -22.10
CA GLN A 223 7.13 8.20 -22.80
C GLN A 223 7.04 9.38 -21.82
N ALA A 224 7.50 9.22 -20.59
CA ALA A 224 7.60 10.34 -19.65
C ALA A 224 8.46 11.46 -20.24
N LEU A 225 7.98 12.70 -20.16
CA LEU A 225 8.77 13.88 -20.55
C LEU A 225 9.88 14.16 -19.54
N ILE A 226 9.67 13.75 -18.29
CA ILE A 226 10.66 13.68 -17.22
C ILE A 226 10.21 12.63 -16.20
N LEU A 227 11.15 11.89 -15.64
CA LEU A 227 10.94 11.03 -14.47
C LEU A 227 11.60 11.68 -13.24
N ASP A 228 11.09 11.36 -12.06
CA ASP A 228 11.80 11.69 -10.84
C ASP A 228 13.13 10.91 -10.78
N ASP A 229 14.14 11.52 -10.17
CA ASP A 229 15.48 10.94 -9.97
C ASP A 229 15.58 10.14 -8.66
N THR A 230 14.45 9.91 -7.99
CA THR A 230 14.39 9.26 -6.70
C THR A 230 14.79 7.79 -6.81
N THR A 231 15.96 7.46 -6.31
CA THR A 231 16.44 6.07 -6.17
C THR A 231 16.28 5.53 -4.74
N ASN A 232 15.87 6.40 -3.79
CA ASN A 232 15.66 5.95 -2.42
C ASN A 232 14.32 5.23 -2.25
N ASN A 233 14.27 4.31 -1.31
CA ASN A 233 13.11 3.49 -1.04
C ASN A 233 12.02 4.17 -0.18
N ARG A 234 12.06 5.51 -0.04
CA ARG A 234 11.05 6.31 0.68
C ARG A 234 9.64 6.09 0.14
N TYR A 235 9.53 5.96 -1.19
CA TYR A 235 8.27 5.75 -1.89
C TYR A 235 8.00 4.29 -2.25
N ALA A 236 8.73 3.34 -1.62
CA ALA A 236 8.40 1.93 -1.72
C ALA A 236 7.00 1.68 -1.16
N ILE A 237 6.21 0.90 -1.88
CA ILE A 237 4.90 0.46 -1.43
C ILE A 237 5.07 -0.50 -0.26
N LEU A 238 4.27 -0.30 0.78
CA LEU A 238 4.39 -1.01 2.04
C LEU A 238 3.32 -2.09 2.17
N PHE A 239 3.69 -3.20 2.79
CA PHE A 239 2.76 -4.06 3.49
C PHE A 239 2.56 -3.48 4.89
N VAL A 240 1.35 -3.03 5.17
CA VAL A 240 0.98 -2.37 6.44
C VAL A 240 0.00 -3.27 7.18
N THR A 241 0.17 -3.35 8.51
CA THR A 241 -0.71 -4.11 9.41
C THR A 241 -1.17 -3.22 10.57
N ARG A 242 -2.10 -3.71 11.39
CA ARG A 242 -2.36 -3.11 12.71
C ARG A 242 -1.15 -3.33 13.63
N ASP A 243 -0.88 -2.38 14.51
CA ASP A 243 0.25 -2.44 15.47
C ASP A 243 0.21 -3.67 16.37
N ASP A 244 -0.98 -4.11 16.74
CA ASP A 244 -1.20 -5.26 17.62
C ASP A 244 -1.35 -6.60 16.87
N PHE A 245 -1.23 -6.59 15.54
CA PHE A 245 -1.51 -7.75 14.70
C PHE A 245 -0.65 -8.97 15.07
N ALA A 246 0.66 -8.77 15.20
CA ALA A 246 1.57 -9.86 15.55
C ALA A 246 1.34 -10.38 16.98
N GLN A 247 0.96 -9.52 17.92
CA GLN A 247 0.66 -9.91 19.30
C GLN A 247 -0.65 -10.71 19.37
N LYS A 248 -1.69 -10.26 18.65
CA LYS A 248 -3.01 -10.90 18.68
C LYS A 248 -3.09 -12.16 17.80
N ASN A 249 -2.32 -12.19 16.71
CA ASN A 249 -2.36 -13.23 15.69
C ASN A 249 -0.95 -13.68 15.26
N PRO A 250 -0.13 -14.25 16.16
CA PRO A 250 1.29 -14.52 15.92
C PRO A 250 1.51 -15.45 14.70
N GLU A 251 0.71 -16.50 14.55
CA GLU A 251 0.84 -17.44 13.45
C GLU A 251 0.49 -16.79 12.10
N ARG A 252 -0.57 -15.97 12.05
CA ARG A 252 -0.94 -15.21 10.84
C ARG A 252 0.14 -14.19 10.48
N ALA A 253 0.75 -13.54 11.48
CA ALA A 253 1.83 -12.58 11.28
C ALA A 253 3.08 -13.26 10.68
N GLU A 254 3.44 -14.45 11.16
CA GLU A 254 4.55 -15.24 10.58
C GLU A 254 4.23 -15.69 9.14
N GLN A 255 3.01 -16.08 8.85
CA GLN A 255 2.61 -16.44 7.49
C GLN A 255 2.60 -15.23 6.56
N LEU A 256 2.20 -14.06 7.04
CA LEU A 256 2.27 -12.81 6.28
C LEU A 256 3.73 -12.41 5.98
N LYS A 257 4.65 -12.55 6.94
CA LYS A 257 6.09 -12.33 6.69
C LYS A 257 6.65 -13.26 5.63
N LYS A 258 6.28 -14.54 5.67
CA LYS A 258 6.65 -15.52 4.63
C LYS A 258 6.07 -15.12 3.27
N PHE A 259 4.83 -14.69 3.21
CA PHE A 259 4.21 -14.19 1.98
C PHE A 259 4.95 -12.97 1.42
N ILE A 260 5.31 -12.01 2.27
CA ILE A 260 6.11 -10.84 1.87
C ILE A 260 7.47 -11.28 1.31
N HIS A 261 8.14 -12.23 1.95
CA HIS A 261 9.39 -12.78 1.47
C HIS A 261 9.24 -13.45 0.09
N ILE A 262 8.19 -14.24 -0.11
CA ILE A 262 7.86 -14.85 -1.41
C ILE A 262 7.67 -13.76 -2.48
N TYR A 263 6.89 -12.71 -2.17
CA TYR A 263 6.70 -11.57 -3.08
C TYR A 263 8.04 -10.92 -3.48
N GLN A 264 8.94 -10.74 -2.53
CA GLN A 264 10.23 -10.08 -2.73
C GLN A 264 11.23 -10.94 -3.51
N THR A 265 11.14 -12.27 -3.44
CA THR A 265 12.17 -13.19 -3.94
C THR A 265 11.73 -14.04 -5.14
N SER A 266 10.42 -14.11 -5.43
CA SER A 266 9.90 -14.93 -6.53
C SER A 266 10.31 -14.38 -7.90
N PRO A 267 10.96 -15.20 -8.77
CA PRO A 267 11.26 -14.80 -10.14
C PRO A 267 10.03 -14.47 -10.97
N ASN A 268 8.91 -15.18 -10.74
CA ASN A 268 7.65 -14.92 -11.45
C ASN A 268 7.07 -13.55 -11.11
N VAL A 269 7.12 -13.17 -9.83
CA VAL A 269 6.71 -11.81 -9.39
C VAL A 269 7.55 -10.77 -10.10
N LYS A 270 8.88 -10.94 -10.12
CA LYS A 270 9.80 -10.03 -10.84
C LYS A 270 9.44 -9.93 -12.32
N GLN A 271 9.23 -11.06 -12.98
CA GLN A 271 8.88 -11.10 -14.41
C GLN A 271 7.60 -10.32 -14.70
N VAL A 272 6.57 -10.45 -13.85
CA VAL A 272 5.31 -9.72 -14.01
C VAL A 272 5.51 -8.22 -13.76
N LEU A 273 6.30 -7.83 -12.76
CA LEU A 273 6.65 -6.44 -12.50
C LEU A 273 7.40 -5.82 -13.70
N ASP A 274 8.37 -6.51 -14.26
CA ASP A 274 9.12 -6.07 -15.45
C ASP A 274 8.19 -5.89 -16.65
N LYS A 275 7.24 -6.80 -16.85
CA LYS A 275 6.28 -6.75 -17.95
C LYS A 275 5.24 -5.63 -17.78
N GLU A 276 4.70 -5.45 -16.58
CA GLU A 276 3.55 -4.58 -16.35
C GLU A 276 3.93 -3.15 -15.96
N ILE A 277 5.02 -2.95 -15.26
CA ILE A 277 5.48 -1.61 -14.90
C ILE A 277 6.53 -1.13 -15.90
N GLY A 278 7.43 -2.02 -16.30
CA GLY A 278 8.60 -1.74 -17.13
C GLY A 278 9.88 -1.79 -16.30
N GLY A 279 10.87 -2.56 -16.75
CA GLY A 279 12.05 -2.89 -15.95
C GLY A 279 12.95 -1.71 -15.53
N LYS A 280 12.74 -0.51 -16.12
CA LYS A 280 13.43 0.73 -15.74
C LYS A 280 12.57 1.68 -14.89
N LEU A 281 11.30 1.35 -14.68
CA LEU A 281 10.33 2.23 -14.03
C LEU A 281 10.00 1.79 -12.60
N TRP A 282 10.57 0.67 -12.17
CA TRP A 282 10.46 0.18 -10.81
C TRP A 282 11.81 -0.36 -10.30
N PHE A 283 11.94 -0.46 -8.99
CA PHE A 283 13.07 -1.09 -8.32
C PHE A 283 12.64 -1.74 -6.99
N PRO A 284 13.40 -2.73 -6.48
CA PRO A 284 13.13 -3.33 -5.18
C PRO A 284 13.21 -2.28 -4.06
N GLY A 285 12.10 -2.04 -3.37
CA GLY A 285 12.07 -1.12 -2.23
C GLY A 285 12.60 -1.75 -0.93
N TRP A 286 12.84 -3.06 -0.94
CA TRP A 286 13.34 -3.84 0.20
C TRP A 286 14.87 -4.02 0.21
N THR A 287 15.55 -3.69 -0.87
CA THR A 287 17.02 -3.60 -0.89
C THR A 287 17.40 -2.18 -0.47
N SER A 288 18.07 -2.05 0.67
CA SER A 288 18.61 -0.78 1.16
C SER A 288 19.93 -0.47 0.52
#